data_8f3cb59e28d1fc23633a4e18b0560386
#
_entry.id   8f3cb59e28d1fc23633a4e18b0560386
#
_cell.length_a   1.000
_cell.length_b   1.000
_cell.length_c   1.000
_cell.angle_alpha   90.00
_cell.angle_beta   90.00
_cell.angle_gamma   90.00
#
_symmetry.space_group_name_H-M   'P 1'
#
loop_
_entity.id
_entity.type
_entity.pdbx_description
1 polymer ?
#
loop_
_entity_poly.entity_id
_entity_poly.type
_entity_poly.pdbx_seq_one_letter_code
_entity_poly.pdbx_strand_id
1 'polypeptide(L)'
;MVSVELTELRKKGIAAMITHLRLKAYGKINLALDVLGRRDNGYHDVRMIMQTVGLHDRIELYRTKEPGIRLETNLFYLPNNEQNLAYRAAALLIEEFGVKEGVSIQL
;
A
#
# COMPACT_ATOMS: atom_id res chain seq x y z
N MET A 1 -1.95 -1.93 -7.99
CA MET A 1 -3.08 -2.63 -7.34
C MET A 1 -2.53 -3.66 -6.38
N VAL A 2 -3.01 -3.67 -5.17
CA VAL A 2 -2.63 -4.67 -4.17
C VAL A 2 -3.66 -5.78 -4.19
N SER A 3 -3.21 -7.03 -4.35
CA SER A 3 -4.05 -8.21 -4.22
C SER A 3 -4.05 -8.63 -2.75
N VAL A 4 -5.23 -8.66 -2.12
CA VAL A 4 -5.38 -8.96 -0.70
C VAL A 4 -6.40 -10.08 -0.51
N GLU A 5 -5.98 -11.17 0.11
CA GLU A 5 -6.87 -12.26 0.52
C GLU A 5 -7.56 -11.98 1.87
N LEU A 6 -7.48 -10.75 2.35
CA LEU A 6 -8.03 -10.30 3.63
C LEU A 6 -9.54 -10.52 3.74
N THR A 7 -10.26 -10.43 2.61
CA THR A 7 -11.71 -10.60 2.58
C THR A 7 -12.12 -12.00 3.02
N GLU A 8 -11.39 -13.01 2.58
CA GLU A 8 -11.65 -14.40 2.99
C GLU A 8 -11.34 -14.62 4.47
N LEU A 9 -10.23 -14.07 4.95
CA LEU A 9 -9.84 -14.15 6.36
C LEU A 9 -10.83 -13.41 7.27
N ARG A 10 -11.35 -12.29 6.82
CA ARG A 10 -12.40 -11.53 7.52
C ARG A 10 -13.68 -12.32 7.67
N LYS A 11 -14.12 -12.99 6.61
CA LYS A 11 -15.32 -13.82 6.63
C LYS A 11 -15.21 -14.96 7.64
N LYS A 12 -14.00 -15.45 7.89
CA LYS A 12 -13.72 -16.54 8.86
C LYS A 12 -13.51 -16.05 10.28
N GLY A 13 -13.57 -14.73 10.54
CA GLY A 13 -13.40 -14.15 11.87
C GLY A 13 -11.98 -14.24 12.43
N ILE A 14 -10.97 -14.54 11.59
CA ILE A 14 -9.58 -14.69 12.02
C ILE A 14 -8.71 -13.46 11.77
N ALA A 15 -9.27 -12.39 11.23
CA ALA A 15 -8.54 -11.15 10.96
C ALA A 15 -7.89 -10.55 12.21
N ALA A 16 -8.56 -10.63 13.38
CA ALA A 16 -8.04 -10.14 14.66
C ALA A 16 -6.85 -10.95 15.18
N MET A 17 -6.65 -12.17 14.69
CA MET A 17 -5.55 -13.07 15.08
C MET A 17 -4.34 -12.97 14.16
N ILE A 18 -4.46 -12.21 13.06
CA ILE A 18 -3.38 -12.08 12.08
C ILE A 18 -2.32 -11.14 12.64
N THR A 19 -1.09 -11.65 12.70
CA THR A 19 0.10 -10.88 13.10
C THR A 19 1.06 -10.64 11.96
N HIS A 20 0.87 -11.33 10.83
CA HIS A 20 1.71 -11.24 9.65
C HIS A 20 0.86 -11.38 8.38
N LEU A 21 1.06 -10.49 7.42
CA LEU A 21 0.45 -10.54 6.09
C LEU A 21 1.51 -10.42 5.02
N ARG A 22 1.35 -11.21 3.97
CA ARG A 22 2.16 -11.14 2.77
C ARG A 22 1.29 -10.70 1.61
N LEU A 23 1.69 -9.62 0.93
CA LEU A 23 0.93 -9.00 -0.15
C LEU A 23 1.78 -8.85 -1.40
N LYS A 24 1.12 -8.77 -2.54
CA LYS A 24 1.74 -8.44 -3.83
C LYS A 24 1.15 -7.12 -4.33
N ALA A 25 2.01 -6.15 -4.60
CA ALA A 25 1.62 -4.89 -5.22
C ALA A 25 2.04 -4.95 -6.69
N TYR A 26 1.06 -5.22 -7.56
CA TYR A 26 1.32 -5.40 -8.99
C TYR A 26 1.59 -4.08 -9.69
N GLY A 27 2.54 -4.10 -10.61
CA GLY A 27 2.73 -3.03 -11.56
C GLY A 27 1.56 -2.93 -12.55
N LYS A 28 1.46 -1.80 -13.19
CA LYS A 28 0.48 -1.55 -14.24
C LYS A 28 1.10 -0.78 -15.39
N ILE A 29 0.53 -0.95 -16.59
CA ILE A 29 0.83 -0.11 -17.75
C ILE A 29 -0.46 0.52 -18.25
N ASN A 30 -0.33 1.71 -18.82
CA ASN A 30 -1.43 2.37 -19.53
C ASN A 30 -1.34 1.96 -21.00
N LEU A 31 -2.32 1.21 -21.48
CA LEU A 31 -2.41 0.82 -22.89
C LEU A 31 -2.87 2.01 -23.75
N ALA A 32 -3.71 2.86 -23.18
CA ALA A 32 -4.17 4.10 -23.80
C ALA A 32 -4.42 5.13 -22.71
N LEU A 33 -4.12 6.40 -23.00
CA LEU A 33 -4.36 7.53 -22.10
C LEU A 33 -4.76 8.75 -22.91
N ASP A 34 -5.97 9.28 -22.63
CA ASP A 34 -6.45 10.54 -23.15
C ASP A 34 -6.56 11.57 -22.04
N VAL A 35 -5.97 12.73 -22.23
CA VAL A 35 -6.12 13.87 -21.32
C VAL A 35 -7.35 14.67 -21.78
N LEU A 36 -8.39 14.72 -20.95
CA LEU A 36 -9.68 15.35 -21.30
C LEU A 36 -9.72 16.84 -20.98
N GLY A 37 -8.96 17.27 -19.98
CA GLY A 37 -8.92 18.67 -19.60
C GLY A 37 -8.18 18.88 -18.30
N ARG A 38 -7.79 20.14 -18.05
CA ARG A 38 -7.12 20.54 -16.81
C ARG A 38 -8.15 21.02 -15.80
N ARG A 39 -8.02 20.58 -14.55
CA ARG A 39 -8.82 21.07 -13.43
C ARG A 39 -8.17 22.30 -12.79
N ASP A 40 -8.96 23.10 -12.06
CA ASP A 40 -8.50 24.29 -11.35
C ASP A 40 -7.44 23.97 -10.29
N ASN A 41 -7.44 22.76 -9.74
CA ASN A 41 -6.46 22.30 -8.75
C ASN A 41 -5.11 21.87 -9.37
N GLY A 42 -4.92 22.04 -10.68
CA GLY A 42 -3.71 21.64 -11.41
C GLY A 42 -3.71 20.19 -11.90
N TYR A 43 -4.65 19.36 -11.48
CA TYR A 43 -4.83 18.02 -11.99
C TYR A 43 -5.58 17.99 -13.32
N HIS A 44 -5.48 16.87 -14.02
CA HIS A 44 -6.15 16.67 -15.30
C HIS A 44 -7.16 15.55 -15.22
N ASP A 45 -8.29 15.73 -15.87
CA ASP A 45 -9.21 14.64 -16.15
C ASP A 45 -8.63 13.77 -17.25
N VAL A 46 -8.62 12.45 -17.02
CA VAL A 46 -8.06 11.49 -17.97
C VAL A 46 -9.02 10.34 -18.21
N ARG A 47 -8.92 9.77 -19.41
CA ARG A 47 -9.54 8.48 -19.76
C ARG A 47 -8.43 7.54 -20.11
N MET A 48 -8.40 6.35 -19.49
CA MET A 48 -7.30 5.42 -19.69
C MET A 48 -7.77 3.97 -19.70
N ILE A 49 -7.00 3.15 -20.35
CA ILE A 49 -7.09 1.70 -20.28
C ILE A 49 -5.82 1.22 -19.58
N MET A 50 -5.99 0.65 -18.40
CA MET A 50 -4.88 0.11 -17.60
C MET A 50 -4.85 -1.40 -17.67
N GLN A 51 -3.65 -1.95 -17.72
CA GLN A 51 -3.39 -3.38 -17.65
C GLN A 51 -2.44 -3.69 -16.51
N THR A 52 -2.87 -4.56 -15.60
CA THR A 52 -1.99 -5.10 -14.56
C THR A 52 -0.99 -6.06 -15.20
N VAL A 53 0.27 -5.97 -14.81
CA VAL A 53 1.34 -6.85 -15.26
C VAL A 53 1.78 -7.79 -14.15
N GLY A 54 2.53 -8.85 -14.48
CA GLY A 54 2.98 -9.83 -13.50
C GLY A 54 4.10 -9.32 -12.58
N LEU A 55 4.84 -8.29 -12.99
CA LEU A 55 5.85 -7.67 -12.15
C LEU A 55 5.18 -7.05 -10.92
N HIS A 56 5.70 -7.34 -9.75
CA HIS A 56 5.11 -6.86 -8.50
C HIS A 56 6.16 -6.66 -7.42
N ASP A 57 5.85 -5.78 -6.49
CA ASP A 57 6.57 -5.65 -5.23
C ASP A 57 5.99 -6.64 -4.23
N ARG A 58 6.86 -7.24 -3.43
CA ARG A 58 6.45 -8.06 -2.30
C ARG A 58 6.42 -7.16 -1.07
N ILE A 59 5.30 -7.20 -0.37
CA ILE A 59 5.12 -6.44 0.87
C ILE A 59 4.82 -7.42 1.99
N GLU A 60 5.56 -7.34 3.07
CA GLU A 60 5.27 -8.08 4.29
C GLU A 60 4.95 -7.11 5.41
N LEU A 61 3.83 -7.33 6.08
CA LEU A 61 3.37 -6.52 7.19
C LEU A 61 3.35 -7.36 8.46
N TYR A 62 3.99 -6.85 9.49
CA TYR A 62 4.00 -7.47 10.80
C TYR A 62 3.36 -6.53 11.82
N ARG A 63 2.40 -7.04 12.57
CA ARG A 63 1.83 -6.30 13.71
C ARG A 63 2.85 -6.25 14.84
N THR A 64 3.04 -5.08 15.43
CA THR A 64 3.89 -4.91 16.59
C THR A 64 3.08 -4.36 17.77
N LYS A 65 3.46 -4.75 18.99
CA LYS A 65 2.80 -4.25 20.20
C LYS A 65 3.14 -2.79 20.46
N GLU A 66 4.36 -2.39 20.15
CA GLU A 66 4.82 -1.02 20.30
C GLU A 66 4.26 -0.16 19.18
N PRO A 67 3.73 1.04 19.50
CA PRO A 67 3.27 1.97 18.48
C PRO A 67 4.40 2.40 17.54
N GLY A 68 4.03 2.82 16.35
CA GLY A 68 4.96 3.36 15.37
C GLY A 68 5.09 2.50 14.13
N ILE A 69 5.81 3.04 13.17
CA ILE A 69 6.01 2.42 11.86
C ILE A 69 7.50 2.15 11.68
N ARG A 70 7.83 0.91 11.40
CA ARG A 70 9.17 0.51 10.98
C ARG A 70 9.10 0.07 9.53
N LEU A 71 9.96 0.63 8.68
CA LEU A 71 10.00 0.31 7.26
C LEU A 71 11.41 -0.15 6.89
N GLU A 72 11.49 -1.29 6.23
CA GLU A 72 12.71 -1.81 5.63
C GLU A 72 12.46 -2.09 4.14
N THR A 73 13.45 -1.82 3.30
CA THR A 73 13.40 -2.09 1.87
C THR A 73 14.73 -2.72 1.43
N ASN A 74 14.66 -3.57 0.42
CA ASN A 74 15.85 -4.16 -0.20
C ASN A 74 16.59 -3.22 -1.14
N LEU A 75 16.05 -2.02 -1.39
CA LEU A 75 16.62 -1.04 -2.31
C LEU A 75 17.23 0.11 -1.51
N PHE A 76 18.55 0.18 -1.49
CA PHE A 76 19.31 1.16 -0.68
C PHE A 76 19.02 2.62 -1.03
N TYR A 77 18.53 2.89 -2.23
CA TYR A 77 18.22 4.25 -2.69
C TYR A 77 16.80 4.70 -2.33
N LEU A 78 15.96 3.81 -1.80
CA LEU A 78 14.64 4.18 -1.32
C LEU A 78 14.71 4.58 0.15
N PRO A 79 14.03 5.65 0.54
CA PRO A 79 13.97 6.04 1.95
C PRO A 79 13.21 5.00 2.77
N ASN A 80 13.58 4.86 4.03
CA ASN A 80 12.93 3.99 5.01
C ASN A 80 12.21 4.77 6.12
N ASN A 81 11.83 5.98 5.82
CA ASN A 81 11.18 6.92 6.72
C ASN A 81 9.93 7.52 6.08
N GLU A 82 9.45 8.62 6.65
CA GLU A 82 8.24 9.33 6.19
C GLU A 82 8.28 9.83 4.74
N GLN A 83 9.42 9.77 4.08
CA GLN A 83 9.52 10.09 2.65
C GLN A 83 9.07 8.93 1.75
N ASN A 84 8.99 7.71 2.30
CA ASN A 84 8.53 6.55 1.57
C ASN A 84 7.00 6.51 1.51
N LEU A 85 6.44 6.22 0.34
CA LEU A 85 4.99 6.17 0.13
C LEU A 85 4.30 5.12 1.02
N ALA A 86 4.93 3.97 1.22
CA ALA A 86 4.37 2.92 2.07
C ALA A 86 4.30 3.39 3.53
N TYR A 87 5.32 4.08 4.02
CA TYR A 87 5.32 4.68 5.35
C TYR A 87 4.18 5.71 5.49
N ARG A 88 4.05 6.60 4.52
CA ARG A 88 3.01 7.64 4.52
C ARG A 88 1.62 7.06 4.49
N ALA A 89 1.40 6.03 3.69
CA ALA A 89 0.12 5.34 3.63
C ALA A 89 -0.24 4.69 4.97
N ALA A 90 0.71 4.01 5.60
CA ALA A 90 0.51 3.41 6.92
C ALA A 90 0.23 4.47 7.98
N ALA A 91 0.98 5.57 7.99
CA ALA A 91 0.79 6.68 8.94
C ALA A 91 -0.62 7.28 8.80
N LEU A 92 -1.08 7.49 7.57
CA LEU A 92 -2.41 8.03 7.30
C LEU A 92 -3.52 7.10 7.83
N LEU A 93 -3.40 5.81 7.59
CA LEU A 93 -4.39 4.83 8.07
C LEU A 93 -4.39 4.70 9.59
N ILE A 94 -3.22 4.71 10.21
CA ILE A 94 -3.09 4.66 11.68
C ILE A 94 -3.78 5.88 12.31
N GLU A 95 -3.54 7.06 11.76
CA GLU A 95 -4.17 8.30 12.23
C GLU A 95 -5.67 8.28 12.02
N GLU A 96 -6.13 7.95 10.83
CA GLU A 96 -7.54 7.97 10.45
C GLU A 96 -8.39 7.00 11.28
N PHE A 97 -7.87 5.81 11.56
CA PHE A 97 -8.60 4.77 12.28
C PHE A 97 -8.21 4.64 13.75
N GLY A 98 -7.37 5.51 14.27
CA GLY A 98 -6.97 5.51 15.67
C GLY A 98 -6.29 4.21 16.12
N VAL A 99 -5.48 3.60 15.27
CA VAL A 99 -4.79 2.35 15.58
C VAL A 99 -3.72 2.61 16.62
N LYS A 100 -3.75 1.85 17.71
CA LYS A 100 -2.81 2.00 18.83
C LYS A 100 -1.56 1.14 18.70
N GLU A 101 -1.66 0.05 17.94
CA GLU A 101 -0.55 -0.86 17.69
C GLU A 101 0.36 -0.33 16.58
N GLY A 102 1.55 -0.86 16.50
CA GLY A 102 2.49 -0.52 15.45
C GLY A 102 2.50 -1.51 14.30
N VAL A 103 3.28 -1.20 13.28
CA VAL A 103 3.48 -2.05 12.11
C VAL A 103 4.94 -2.02 11.67
N SER A 104 5.45 -3.18 11.32
CA SER A 104 6.72 -3.34 10.62
C SER A 104 6.44 -3.72 9.18
N ILE A 105 6.97 -2.96 8.24
CA ILE A 105 6.76 -3.12 6.81
C ILE A 105 8.08 -3.51 6.17
N GLN A 106 8.07 -4.60 5.43
CA GLN A 106 9.19 -5.02 4.58
C GLN A 106 8.75 -4.95 3.12
N LEU A 107 9.53 -4.19 2.35
CA LEU A 107 9.30 -3.97 0.91
C LEU A 107 10.36 -4.66 0.07
#